data_6ad7529b325f1e97991d23fe5b26b841
#
_entry.id   6ad7529b325f1e97991d23fe5b26b841
#
_cell.length_a   1.000
_cell.length_b   1.000
_cell.length_c   1.000
_cell.angle_alpha   90.00
_cell.angle_beta   90.00
_cell.angle_gamma   90.00
#
_symmetry.space_group_name_H-M   'P 1'
#
loop_
_entity.id
_entity.type
_entity.pdbx_description
1 polymer ?
#
loop_
_entity_poly.entity_id
_entity_poly.type
_entity_poly.pdbx_seq_one_letter_code
_entity_poly.pdbx_strand_id
1 'polypeptide(L)'
;VAFGDAHGDMASKESIAALEKHIKDFKPDHRICLGDFFDLRSLRKGVSNQDSEHYDSLVSDLTQGYNMLERLRPTVFLNGNHEYRLYRVAEEAANGIVRQYAAEGIEKLETYLRKMGCKVLPYHYEKGVHTVGKVAFVHGYVASVHAVKHTAEVYSPPGG
;
A
#
# COMPACT_ATOMS: atom_id res chain seq x y z
N VAL A 1 14.70 -6.65 -0.52
CA VAL A 1 13.57 -7.26 0.19
C VAL A 1 12.27 -6.65 -0.33
N ALA A 2 11.28 -7.50 -0.65
CA ALA A 2 9.92 -7.08 -1.00
C ALA A 2 8.96 -7.59 0.08
N PHE A 3 7.95 -6.78 0.42
CA PHE A 3 6.91 -7.10 1.40
C PHE A 3 5.63 -6.32 1.03
N GLY A 4 4.49 -6.78 1.49
CA GLY A 4 3.18 -6.17 1.25
C GLY A 4 2.10 -6.77 2.12
N ASP A 5 0.84 -6.39 1.86
CA ASP A 5 -0.36 -6.95 2.51
C ASP A 5 -0.30 -6.93 4.04
N ALA A 6 0.24 -5.84 4.61
CA ALA A 6 0.35 -5.68 6.07
C ALA A 6 -0.99 -5.34 6.70
N HIS A 7 -1.86 -4.61 5.97
CA HIS A 7 -3.20 -4.23 6.42
C HIS A 7 -3.23 -3.50 7.78
N GLY A 8 -2.33 -2.55 7.98
CA GLY A 8 -2.33 -1.63 9.10
C GLY A 8 -2.37 -2.30 10.48
N ASP A 9 -3.42 -2.07 11.24
CA ASP A 9 -3.60 -2.62 12.58
C ASP A 9 -3.92 -4.13 12.62
N MET A 10 -4.16 -4.75 11.45
CA MET A 10 -4.35 -6.19 11.32
C MET A 10 -3.03 -6.94 11.07
N ALA A 11 -1.92 -6.23 10.94
CA ALA A 11 -0.62 -6.84 10.71
C ALA A 11 -0.20 -7.77 11.85
N SER A 12 0.35 -8.94 11.52
CA SER A 12 0.99 -9.82 12.52
C SER A 12 2.21 -9.12 13.11
N LYS A 13 2.20 -8.90 14.42
CA LYS A 13 3.30 -8.26 15.14
C LYS A 13 4.59 -9.07 15.03
N GLU A 14 4.47 -10.39 15.03
CA GLU A 14 5.59 -11.34 14.90
C GLU A 14 6.21 -11.24 13.51
N SER A 15 5.39 -11.19 12.45
CA SER A 15 5.85 -11.07 11.07
C SER A 15 6.54 -9.72 10.84
N ILE A 16 5.98 -8.62 11.35
CA ILE A 16 6.60 -7.29 11.25
C ILE A 16 7.92 -7.23 12.02
N ALA A 17 7.99 -7.81 13.22
CA ALA A 17 9.23 -7.85 14.00
C ALA A 17 10.32 -8.69 13.29
N ALA A 18 9.95 -9.82 12.69
CA ALA A 18 10.86 -10.66 11.92
C ALA A 18 11.38 -9.92 10.67
N LEU A 19 10.50 -9.24 9.94
CA LEU A 19 10.86 -8.43 8.78
C LEU A 19 11.80 -7.27 9.16
N GLU A 20 11.50 -6.56 10.23
CA GLU A 20 12.35 -5.48 10.76
C GLU A 20 13.74 -5.99 11.13
N LYS A 21 13.81 -7.11 11.84
CA LYS A 21 15.08 -7.77 12.18
C LYS A 21 15.84 -8.15 10.91
N HIS A 22 15.18 -8.75 9.94
CA HIS A 22 15.80 -9.13 8.66
C HIS A 22 16.36 -7.91 7.91
N ILE A 23 15.59 -6.83 7.81
CA ILE A 23 16.04 -5.57 7.19
C ILE A 23 17.26 -5.01 7.90
N LYS A 24 17.28 -5.04 9.24
CA LYS A 24 18.38 -4.54 10.05
C LYS A 24 19.66 -5.36 9.87
N ASP A 25 19.53 -6.68 9.84
CA ASP A 25 20.67 -7.61 9.74
C ASP A 25 21.22 -7.67 8.31
N PHE A 26 20.32 -7.76 7.30
CA PHE A 26 20.68 -7.90 5.89
C PHE A 26 21.04 -6.56 5.22
N LYS A 27 20.53 -5.45 5.71
CA LYS A 27 20.75 -4.07 5.18
C LYS A 27 20.52 -3.97 3.67
N PRO A 28 19.34 -4.35 3.17
CA PRO A 28 19.07 -4.38 1.73
C PRO A 28 19.05 -2.97 1.13
N ASP A 29 19.61 -2.81 -0.08
CA ASP A 29 19.55 -1.56 -0.83
C ASP A 29 18.12 -1.22 -1.26
N HIS A 30 17.32 -2.24 -1.58
CA HIS A 30 15.93 -2.09 -1.99
C HIS A 30 15.00 -2.68 -0.94
N ARG A 31 14.13 -1.84 -0.38
CA ARG A 31 13.01 -2.20 0.49
C ARG A 31 11.73 -1.80 -0.21
N ILE A 32 11.10 -2.77 -0.88
CA ILE A 32 9.97 -2.53 -1.79
C ILE A 32 8.69 -2.97 -1.08
N CYS A 33 7.83 -1.99 -0.75
CA CYS A 33 6.47 -2.25 -0.32
C CYS A 33 5.59 -2.47 -1.56
N LEU A 34 4.92 -3.62 -1.62
CA LEU A 34 4.09 -4.02 -2.75
C LEU A 34 2.64 -3.51 -2.66
N GLY A 35 2.30 -2.73 -1.65
CA GLY A 35 0.95 -2.19 -1.44
C GLY A 35 0.13 -2.97 -0.43
N ASP A 36 -1.12 -2.58 -0.28
CA ASP A 36 -2.05 -3.04 0.76
C ASP A 36 -1.41 -3.00 2.16
N PHE A 37 -0.66 -1.93 2.38
CA PHE A 37 0.06 -1.70 3.61
C PHE A 37 -0.86 -1.17 4.72
N PHE A 38 -1.80 -0.29 4.34
CA PHE A 38 -2.93 0.13 5.16
C PHE A 38 -4.17 -0.70 4.79
N ASP A 39 -5.03 -0.99 5.74
CA ASP A 39 -6.26 -1.73 5.45
C ASP A 39 -7.36 -0.83 4.88
N LEU A 40 -7.56 0.36 5.46
CA LEU A 40 -8.56 1.35 5.04
C LEU A 40 -9.97 0.73 4.88
N ARG A 41 -10.32 -0.25 5.75
CA ARG A 41 -11.60 -0.98 5.66
C ARG A 41 -12.81 -0.09 5.84
N SER A 42 -12.67 0.98 6.61
CA SER A 42 -13.73 2.00 6.79
C SER A 42 -14.08 2.75 5.50
N LEU A 43 -13.20 2.73 4.49
CA LEU A 43 -13.41 3.34 3.17
C LEU A 43 -13.86 2.32 2.11
N ARG A 44 -14.15 1.09 2.52
CA ARG A 44 -14.65 0.04 1.62
C ARG A 44 -16.03 0.42 1.07
N LYS A 45 -16.26 0.15 -0.22
CA LYS A 45 -17.56 0.39 -0.84
C LYS A 45 -18.65 -0.47 -0.19
N GLY A 46 -19.80 0.12 0.15
CA GLY A 46 -20.93 -0.59 0.77
C GLY A 46 -20.87 -0.68 2.29
N VAL A 47 -19.94 -0.03 2.95
CA VAL A 47 -19.90 0.10 4.40
C VAL A 47 -21.02 1.04 4.87
N SER A 48 -21.78 0.63 5.89
CA SER A 48 -22.85 1.45 6.47
C SER A 48 -22.30 2.67 7.20
N ASN A 49 -22.91 3.83 7.00
CA ASN A 49 -22.55 5.05 7.72
C ASN A 49 -22.94 5.04 9.22
N GLN A 50 -23.55 3.96 9.69
CA GLN A 50 -24.06 3.84 11.07
C GLN A 50 -23.10 3.13 12.03
N ASP A 51 -21.99 2.58 11.55
CA ASP A 51 -21.03 1.86 12.37
C ASP A 51 -19.98 2.82 12.96
N SER A 52 -20.14 3.19 14.23
CA SER A 52 -19.18 4.00 14.99
C SER A 52 -17.78 3.37 15.07
N GLU A 53 -17.69 2.05 14.96
CA GLU A 53 -16.44 1.28 14.93
C GLU A 53 -15.54 1.65 13.73
N HIS A 54 -16.11 2.21 12.65
CA HIS A 54 -15.34 2.56 11.45
C HIS A 54 -14.36 3.71 11.65
N TYR A 55 -14.70 4.69 12.49
CA TYR A 55 -13.77 5.79 12.78
C TYR A 55 -12.58 5.32 13.60
N ASP A 56 -12.84 4.58 14.68
CA ASP A 56 -11.78 4.06 15.55
C ASP A 56 -10.87 3.09 14.79
N SER A 57 -11.44 2.27 13.90
CA SER A 57 -10.66 1.39 13.05
C SER A 57 -9.78 2.15 12.04
N LEU A 58 -10.23 3.28 11.51
CA LEU A 58 -9.41 4.12 10.61
C LEU A 58 -8.23 4.74 11.36
N VAL A 59 -8.47 5.27 12.56
CA VAL A 59 -7.42 5.87 13.39
C VAL A 59 -6.38 4.82 13.80
N SER A 60 -6.84 3.63 14.22
CA SER A 60 -5.96 2.51 14.58
C SER A 60 -5.11 2.06 13.40
N ASP A 61 -5.73 1.83 12.25
CA ASP A 61 -5.08 1.42 11.00
C ASP A 61 -3.99 2.41 10.56
N LEU A 62 -4.33 3.70 10.47
CA LEU A 62 -3.38 4.74 10.10
C LEU A 62 -2.24 4.84 11.12
N THR A 63 -2.53 4.80 12.41
CA THR A 63 -1.52 4.89 13.47
C THR A 63 -0.52 3.74 13.37
N GLN A 64 -1.01 2.51 13.25
CA GLN A 64 -0.15 1.33 13.13
C GLN A 64 0.61 1.32 11.80
N GLY A 65 -0.04 1.70 10.70
CA GLY A 65 0.60 1.81 9.40
C GLY A 65 1.78 2.81 9.42
N TYR A 66 1.59 4.01 9.94
CA TYR A 66 2.68 4.98 10.06
C TYR A 66 3.81 4.49 10.98
N ASN A 67 3.49 3.84 12.11
CA ASN A 67 4.50 3.25 12.99
C ASN A 67 5.33 2.17 12.27
N MET A 68 4.69 1.36 11.44
CA MET A 68 5.40 0.35 10.63
C MET A 68 6.26 0.99 9.53
N LEU A 69 5.79 2.07 8.86
CA LEU A 69 6.59 2.80 7.88
C LEU A 69 7.89 3.34 8.48
N GLU A 70 7.83 3.92 9.70
CA GLU A 70 9.02 4.40 10.42
C GLU A 70 10.04 3.28 10.67
N ARG A 71 9.57 2.09 10.99
CA ARG A 71 10.42 0.94 11.34
C ARG A 71 11.01 0.27 10.10
N LEU A 72 10.20 0.07 9.06
CA LEU A 72 10.58 -0.66 7.85
C LEU A 72 11.27 0.23 6.80
N ARG A 73 10.95 1.53 6.78
CA ARG A 73 11.55 2.54 5.90
C ARG A 73 11.65 2.08 4.43
N PRO A 74 10.54 1.84 3.75
CA PRO A 74 10.58 1.42 2.35
C PRO A 74 11.33 2.43 1.48
N THR A 75 12.07 1.93 0.49
CA THR A 75 12.72 2.78 -0.55
C THR A 75 11.79 2.97 -1.75
N VAL A 76 10.84 2.04 -1.92
CA VAL A 76 9.77 2.11 -2.93
C VAL A 76 8.47 1.66 -2.28
N PHE A 77 7.40 2.40 -2.53
CA PHE A 77 6.04 2.11 -2.08
C PHE A 77 5.11 2.06 -3.30
N LEU A 78 4.59 0.91 -3.60
CA LEU A 78 3.53 0.75 -4.58
C LEU A 78 2.19 0.89 -3.84
N ASN A 79 1.31 1.75 -4.33
CA ASN A 79 -0.05 1.76 -3.83
C ASN A 79 -0.75 0.47 -4.24
N GLY A 80 -1.44 -0.17 -3.30
CA GLY A 80 -2.32 -1.29 -3.54
C GLY A 80 -3.77 -0.86 -3.77
N ASN A 81 -4.66 -1.84 -3.90
CA ASN A 81 -6.09 -1.55 -4.05
C ASN A 81 -6.71 -1.00 -2.76
N HIS A 82 -6.11 -1.22 -1.60
CA HIS A 82 -6.55 -0.63 -0.34
C HIS A 82 -6.18 0.85 -0.26
N GLU A 83 -4.95 1.24 -0.55
CA GLU A 83 -4.56 2.66 -0.64
C GLU A 83 -5.40 3.39 -1.69
N TYR A 84 -5.73 2.74 -2.80
CA TYR A 84 -6.57 3.33 -3.85
C TYR A 84 -7.98 3.70 -3.36
N ARG A 85 -8.46 3.13 -2.24
CA ARG A 85 -9.72 3.55 -1.62
C ARG A 85 -9.75 5.03 -1.25
N LEU A 86 -8.61 5.59 -0.79
CA LEU A 86 -8.50 7.03 -0.52
C LEU A 86 -8.66 7.85 -1.80
N TYR A 87 -7.99 7.48 -2.89
CA TYR A 87 -8.09 8.16 -4.17
C TYR A 87 -9.52 8.14 -4.70
N ARG A 88 -10.16 6.98 -4.64
CA ARG A 88 -11.56 6.84 -5.03
C ARG A 88 -12.49 7.73 -4.20
N VAL A 89 -12.31 7.81 -2.89
CA VAL A 89 -13.13 8.68 -2.02
C VAL A 89 -12.89 10.15 -2.35
N ALA A 90 -11.63 10.55 -2.63
CA ALA A 90 -11.31 11.92 -3.04
C ALA A 90 -11.97 12.32 -4.38
N GLU A 91 -12.19 11.35 -5.28
CA GLU A 91 -12.81 11.59 -6.59
C GLU A 91 -14.33 11.45 -6.55
N GLU A 92 -14.86 10.40 -5.92
CA GLU A 92 -16.26 9.95 -6.08
C GLU A 92 -17.18 10.35 -4.92
N ALA A 93 -16.68 10.74 -3.73
CA ALA A 93 -17.55 11.05 -2.61
C ALA A 93 -18.50 12.21 -2.93
N ALA A 94 -19.79 12.04 -2.64
CA ALA A 94 -20.81 13.09 -2.88
C ALA A 94 -20.57 14.34 -2.02
N ASN A 95 -20.04 14.15 -0.78
CA ASN A 95 -19.75 15.22 0.15
C ASN A 95 -18.37 15.83 -0.12
N GLY A 96 -18.31 17.14 -0.40
CA GLY A 96 -17.08 17.87 -0.70
C GLY A 96 -16.08 17.87 0.47
N ILE A 97 -16.53 17.89 1.73
CA ILE A 97 -15.67 17.81 2.92
C ILE A 97 -14.98 16.45 2.97
N VAL A 98 -15.71 15.37 2.67
CA VAL A 98 -15.16 14.01 2.63
C VAL A 98 -14.11 13.88 1.52
N ARG A 99 -14.38 14.45 0.34
CA ARG A 99 -13.39 14.51 -0.75
C ARG A 99 -12.13 15.23 -0.34
N GLN A 100 -12.28 16.41 0.25
CA GLN A 100 -11.15 17.22 0.70
C GLN A 100 -10.32 16.48 1.76
N TYR A 101 -10.98 15.88 2.75
CA TYR A 101 -10.29 15.09 3.79
C TYR A 101 -9.50 13.92 3.21
N ALA A 102 -10.07 13.20 2.23
CA ALA A 102 -9.38 12.12 1.56
C ALA A 102 -8.17 12.61 0.74
N ALA A 103 -8.31 13.74 0.03
CA ALA A 103 -7.22 14.36 -0.72
C ALA A 103 -6.06 14.79 0.20
N GLU A 104 -6.37 15.39 1.35
CA GLU A 104 -5.37 15.75 2.37
C GLU A 104 -4.67 14.50 2.96
N GLY A 105 -5.43 13.41 3.15
CA GLY A 105 -4.88 12.12 3.58
C GLY A 105 -3.86 11.55 2.60
N ILE A 106 -4.18 11.61 1.30
CA ILE A 106 -3.26 11.22 0.21
C ILE A 106 -2.00 12.08 0.24
N GLU A 107 -2.15 13.40 0.23
CA GLU A 107 -1.03 14.34 0.25
C GLU A 107 -0.12 14.13 1.45
N LYS A 108 -0.72 13.92 2.63
CA LYS A 108 0.01 13.63 3.86
C LYS A 108 0.84 12.34 3.76
N LEU A 109 0.25 11.26 3.28
CA LEU A 109 0.93 9.97 3.12
C LEU A 109 2.08 10.08 2.10
N GLU A 110 1.81 10.63 0.92
CA GLU A 110 2.83 10.77 -0.12
C GLU A 110 3.97 11.69 0.31
N THR A 111 3.66 12.80 0.98
CA THR A 111 4.66 13.73 1.51
C THR A 111 5.51 13.05 2.58
N TYR A 112 4.89 12.26 3.46
CA TYR A 112 5.61 11.50 4.49
C TYR A 112 6.58 10.51 3.87
N LEU A 113 6.13 9.71 2.90
CA LEU A 113 6.96 8.74 2.18
C LEU A 113 8.12 9.43 1.43
N ARG A 114 7.83 10.52 0.71
CA ARG A 114 8.87 11.30 0.00
C ARG A 114 9.92 11.89 0.94
N LYS A 115 9.52 12.38 2.12
CA LYS A 115 10.47 12.88 3.13
C LYS A 115 11.41 11.79 3.67
N MET A 116 10.98 10.52 3.64
CA MET A 116 11.84 9.37 3.95
C MET A 116 12.75 8.94 2.78
N GLY A 117 12.67 9.61 1.63
CA GLY A 117 13.38 9.22 0.40
C GLY A 117 12.72 8.07 -0.35
N CYS A 118 11.45 7.77 -0.04
CA CYS A 118 10.71 6.69 -0.67
C CYS A 118 10.10 7.14 -2.00
N LYS A 119 10.29 6.33 -3.06
CA LYS A 119 9.60 6.50 -4.33
C LYS A 119 8.18 5.93 -4.21
N VAL A 120 7.17 6.75 -4.48
CA VAL A 120 5.77 6.33 -4.46
C VAL A 120 5.27 6.07 -5.87
N LEU A 121 4.62 4.94 -6.07
CA LEU A 121 4.03 4.54 -7.36
C LEU A 121 2.50 4.37 -7.21
N PRO A 122 1.71 4.81 -8.21
CA PRO A 122 0.25 4.74 -8.15
C PRO A 122 -0.24 3.30 -8.30
N TYR A 123 -1.48 3.05 -7.86
CA TYR A 123 -2.19 1.82 -8.21
C TYR A 123 -2.65 1.88 -9.68
N HIS A 124 -1.79 1.43 -10.58
CA HIS A 124 -2.02 1.51 -12.03
C HIS A 124 -1.19 0.44 -12.75
N TYR A 125 -1.82 -0.32 -13.63
CA TYR A 125 -1.21 -1.48 -14.28
C TYR A 125 0.07 -1.19 -15.08
N GLU A 126 0.24 0.00 -15.65
CA GLU A 126 1.47 0.41 -16.33
C GLU A 126 2.41 1.22 -15.44
N LYS A 127 1.83 2.19 -14.68
CA LYS A 127 2.62 3.15 -13.90
C LYS A 127 2.97 2.64 -12.50
N GLY A 128 2.27 1.61 -12.01
CA GLY A 128 2.49 0.96 -10.72
C GLY A 128 3.51 -0.17 -10.79
N VAL A 129 4.49 -0.08 -11.68
CA VAL A 129 5.54 -1.09 -11.86
C VAL A 129 6.88 -0.55 -11.41
N HIS A 130 7.58 -1.27 -10.56
CA HIS A 130 8.96 -0.99 -10.19
C HIS A 130 9.87 -2.11 -10.67
N THR A 131 10.98 -1.78 -11.31
CA THR A 131 11.91 -2.77 -11.86
C THR A 131 13.27 -2.64 -11.20
N VAL A 132 13.85 -3.78 -10.80
CA VAL A 132 15.22 -3.90 -10.33
C VAL A 132 15.91 -4.98 -11.17
N GLY A 133 16.86 -4.57 -11.99
CA GLY A 133 17.48 -5.45 -12.99
C GLY A 133 16.42 -6.01 -13.96
N LYS A 134 16.23 -7.32 -13.98
CA LYS A 134 15.24 -8.02 -14.81
C LYS A 134 13.95 -8.38 -14.06
N VAL A 135 13.80 -7.98 -12.81
CA VAL A 135 12.64 -8.33 -11.98
C VAL A 135 11.70 -7.14 -11.89
N ALA A 136 10.44 -7.34 -12.28
CA ALA A 136 9.36 -6.38 -12.11
C ALA A 136 8.60 -6.66 -10.80
N PHE A 137 8.32 -5.61 -10.06
CA PHE A 137 7.54 -5.62 -8.82
C PHE A 137 6.24 -4.87 -9.07
N VAL A 138 5.14 -5.52 -8.79
CA VAL A 138 3.78 -5.00 -8.95
C VAL A 138 2.93 -5.41 -7.77
N HIS A 139 1.88 -4.63 -7.45
CA HIS A 139 0.92 -5.05 -6.43
C HIS A 139 0.07 -6.23 -6.92
N GLY A 140 -0.26 -6.26 -8.22
CA GLY A 140 -1.21 -7.20 -8.81
C GLY A 140 -2.58 -6.55 -9.04
N TYR A 141 -3.21 -6.89 -10.16
CA TYR A 141 -4.48 -6.27 -10.59
C TYR A 141 -5.54 -7.30 -10.96
N VAL A 142 -5.20 -8.58 -10.89
CA VAL A 142 -6.07 -9.69 -11.29
C VAL A 142 -6.39 -10.55 -10.08
N ALA A 143 -7.68 -10.67 -9.78
CA ALA A 143 -8.19 -11.58 -8.76
C ALA A 143 -8.86 -12.78 -9.44
N SER A 144 -8.11 -13.81 -9.77
CA SER A 144 -8.61 -15.05 -10.37
C SER A 144 -7.72 -16.24 -10.04
N VAL A 145 -8.18 -17.46 -10.33
CA VAL A 145 -7.39 -18.69 -10.18
C VAL A 145 -6.08 -18.62 -10.98
N HIS A 146 -6.05 -17.83 -12.06
CA HIS A 146 -4.89 -17.67 -12.92
C HIS A 146 -4.16 -16.35 -12.73
N ALA A 147 -4.40 -15.64 -11.62
CA ALA A 147 -3.84 -14.30 -11.35
C ALA A 147 -2.32 -14.25 -11.51
N VAL A 148 -1.62 -15.23 -10.95
CA VAL A 148 -0.14 -15.30 -11.00
C VAL A 148 0.34 -15.44 -12.44
N LYS A 149 -0.27 -16.35 -13.23
CA LYS A 149 0.07 -16.57 -14.64
C LYS A 149 -0.16 -15.30 -15.45
N HIS A 150 -1.34 -14.69 -15.36
CA HIS A 150 -1.65 -13.45 -16.08
C HIS A 150 -0.71 -12.30 -15.71
N THR A 151 -0.40 -12.14 -14.43
CA THR A 151 0.55 -11.12 -13.98
C THR A 151 1.94 -11.38 -14.58
N ALA A 152 2.41 -12.61 -14.56
CA ALA A 152 3.69 -12.96 -15.15
C ALA A 152 3.72 -12.70 -16.67
N GLU A 153 2.69 -13.07 -17.40
CA GLU A 153 2.59 -12.83 -18.85
C GLU A 153 2.63 -11.34 -19.22
N VAL A 154 1.98 -10.48 -18.42
CA VAL A 154 1.93 -9.02 -18.66
C VAL A 154 3.27 -8.34 -18.35
N TYR A 155 3.96 -8.77 -17.29
CA TYR A 155 5.14 -8.05 -16.78
C TYR A 155 6.46 -8.77 -17.04
N SER A 156 6.44 -9.94 -17.70
CA SER A 156 7.69 -10.58 -18.14
C SER A 156 8.34 -9.79 -19.27
N PRO A 157 9.66 -9.56 -19.20
CA PRO A 157 10.36 -8.91 -20.31
C PRO A 157 10.27 -9.81 -21.56
N PRO A 158 10.23 -9.22 -22.78
CA PRO A 158 10.26 -9.98 -24.02
C PRO A 158 11.49 -10.90 -24.05
N GLY A 159 11.27 -12.23 -24.20
CA GLY A 159 12.34 -13.22 -24.28
C GLY A 159 12.83 -13.77 -22.93
N GLY A 160 12.03 -13.63 -21.87
CA GLY A 160 12.25 -14.28 -20.57
C GLY A 160 11.57 -15.62 -20.48
#